data_7419dd70c6e799b01f688e1a7d6b853a
#
_entry.id   7419dd70c6e799b01f688e1a7d6b853a
#
_cell.length_a   1.000
_cell.length_b   1.000
_cell.length_c   1.000
_cell.angle_alpha   90.00
_cell.angle_beta   90.00
_cell.angle_gamma   90.00
#
_symmetry.space_group_name_H-M   'P 1'
#
loop_
_entity.id
_entity.type
_entity.pdbx_description
1 polymer ?
#
loop_
_entity_poly.entity_id
_entity_poly.type
_entity_poly.pdbx_seq_one_letter_code
_entity_poly.pdbx_strand_id
1 'polypeptide(L)'
;ADASAQASDPGTAKLTVAEASTGSGTALAWGADDFTAVWAGFANSTGDINAAALATMTETADLKKDADGFTYKGLSFLFGGGKFKFGQNNNADGVKATRFQYGGTGSTSKQCVSFTVDVPGTLVVEAVSSSSSADRPLAVSVDDTELTSQNALGSGAIRLTFDCSSATDGSKISIYSKNGGINVFSITWTPSK
;
A
#
# COMPACT_ATOMS: atom_id res chain seq x y z
N ALA A 1 -52.76 49.59 29.73
CA ALA A 1 -52.24 48.77 28.63
C ALA A 1 -50.79 48.45 28.99
N ASP A 2 -50.60 47.22 29.41
CA ASP A 2 -49.28 46.73 29.83
C ASP A 2 -48.74 45.76 28.74
N ALA A 3 -47.65 46.11 28.13
CA ALA A 3 -47.00 45.30 27.11
C ALA A 3 -45.78 44.65 27.77
N SER A 4 -45.95 43.43 28.26
CA SER A 4 -44.82 42.59 28.71
C SER A 4 -44.04 42.08 27.50
N ALA A 5 -42.84 42.58 27.31
CA ALA A 5 -41.89 41.99 26.36
C ALA A 5 -41.31 40.72 26.93
N GLN A 6 -41.59 39.60 26.27
CA GLN A 6 -41.03 38.29 26.59
C GLN A 6 -39.60 38.21 26.02
N ALA A 7 -38.61 38.13 26.91
CA ALA A 7 -37.23 37.88 26.50
C ALA A 7 -37.08 36.47 25.97
N SER A 8 -36.64 36.34 24.74
CA SER A 8 -36.25 35.04 24.13
C SER A 8 -34.97 34.55 24.78
N ASP A 9 -35.03 33.35 25.33
CA ASP A 9 -33.89 32.61 25.88
C ASP A 9 -32.84 32.33 24.74
N PRO A 10 -31.57 32.75 24.94
CA PRO A 10 -30.54 32.40 23.97
C PRO A 10 -30.23 30.90 24.10
N GLY A 11 -30.72 30.12 23.12
CA GLY A 11 -30.45 28.71 23.04
C GLY A 11 -28.96 28.41 23.12
N THR A 12 -28.58 27.72 24.18
CA THR A 12 -27.21 27.20 24.37
C THR A 12 -26.94 26.15 23.27
N ALA A 13 -26.23 26.53 22.23
CA ALA A 13 -25.72 25.59 21.25
C ALA A 13 -24.71 24.67 21.96
N LYS A 14 -25.12 23.41 22.19
CA LYS A 14 -24.25 22.39 22.74
C LYS A 14 -23.25 22.00 21.64
N LEU A 15 -22.02 22.52 21.72
CA LEU A 15 -20.92 22.07 20.87
C LEU A 15 -20.59 20.64 21.25
N THR A 16 -21.04 19.69 20.47
CA THR A 16 -20.61 18.29 20.60
C THR A 16 -19.23 18.20 19.97
N VAL A 17 -18.18 18.27 20.77
CA VAL A 17 -16.84 17.88 20.34
C VAL A 17 -16.92 16.37 20.10
N ALA A 18 -16.80 15.95 18.86
CA ALA A 18 -16.59 14.54 18.54
C ALA A 18 -15.27 14.14 19.24
N GLU A 19 -15.34 13.23 20.18
CA GLU A 19 -14.14 12.64 20.77
C GLU A 19 -13.34 12.02 19.62
N ALA A 20 -12.07 12.45 19.48
CA ALA A 20 -11.16 11.80 18.56
C ALA A 20 -11.11 10.31 18.95
N SER A 21 -11.45 9.43 18.01
CA SER A 21 -11.36 8.00 18.20
C SER A 21 -9.93 7.65 18.61
N THR A 22 -9.72 7.30 19.87
CA THR A 22 -8.44 6.78 20.37
C THR A 22 -8.27 5.31 20.00
N GLY A 23 -8.70 4.93 18.80
CA GLY A 23 -8.48 3.59 18.27
C GLY A 23 -6.98 3.36 18.09
N SER A 24 -6.42 2.43 18.84
CA SER A 24 -5.07 1.90 18.56
C SER A 24 -5.15 1.14 17.24
N GLY A 25 -4.73 1.77 16.15
CA GLY A 25 -4.73 1.15 14.84
C GLY A 25 -3.77 -0.05 14.75
N THR A 26 -4.00 -0.92 13.79
CA THR A 26 -3.18 -2.11 13.56
C THR A 26 -1.95 -1.78 12.73
N ALA A 27 -0.76 -2.02 13.28
CA ALA A 27 0.48 -1.96 12.51
C ALA A 27 0.56 -3.16 11.57
N LEU A 28 0.98 -2.92 10.30
CA LEU A 28 1.10 -3.95 9.28
C LEU A 28 2.53 -3.94 8.71
N ALA A 29 3.05 -5.11 8.37
CA ALA A 29 4.35 -5.23 7.74
C ALA A 29 4.41 -6.45 6.82
N TRP A 30 5.03 -6.27 5.66
CA TRP A 30 5.36 -7.32 4.70
C TRP A 30 6.80 -7.12 4.23
N GLY A 31 7.57 -8.20 4.18
CA GLY A 31 8.99 -8.14 3.84
C GLY A 31 9.46 -9.35 3.02
N ALA A 32 10.76 -9.55 2.99
CA ALA A 32 11.42 -10.56 2.15
C ALA A 32 10.89 -11.99 2.37
N ASP A 33 10.60 -12.37 3.62
CA ASP A 33 10.08 -13.71 3.94
C ASP A 33 8.64 -13.89 3.42
N ASP A 34 7.81 -12.85 3.54
CA ASP A 34 6.45 -12.85 3.00
C ASP A 34 6.47 -12.95 1.47
N PHE A 35 7.34 -12.18 0.81
CA PHE A 35 7.49 -12.25 -0.66
C PHE A 35 8.08 -13.58 -1.13
N THR A 36 8.92 -14.22 -0.31
CA THR A 36 9.40 -15.59 -0.56
C THR A 36 8.24 -16.58 -0.48
N ALA A 37 7.37 -16.47 0.52
CA ALA A 37 6.21 -17.32 0.68
C ALA A 37 5.18 -17.13 -0.47
N VAL A 38 4.94 -15.89 -0.89
CA VAL A 38 4.13 -15.59 -2.08
C VAL A 38 4.70 -16.28 -3.32
N TRP A 39 5.99 -16.07 -3.60
CA TRP A 39 6.65 -16.64 -4.78
C TRP A 39 6.58 -18.17 -4.79
N ALA A 40 6.80 -18.82 -3.65
CA ALA A 40 6.70 -20.27 -3.51
C ALA A 40 5.28 -20.82 -3.78
N GLY A 41 4.24 -20.00 -3.60
CA GLY A 41 2.85 -20.35 -3.92
C GLY A 41 2.56 -20.48 -5.42
N PHE A 42 3.48 -20.03 -6.29
CA PHE A 42 3.34 -20.12 -7.73
C PHE A 42 4.34 -21.14 -8.31
N ALA A 43 3.85 -22.10 -9.10
CA ALA A 43 4.69 -23.05 -9.81
C ALA A 43 5.41 -22.39 -11.02
N ASN A 44 6.11 -21.28 -10.77
CA ASN A 44 6.74 -20.45 -11.79
C ASN A 44 8.18 -20.10 -11.44
N SER A 45 9.13 -20.79 -12.03
CA SER A 45 10.57 -20.59 -11.81
C SER A 45 11.10 -19.26 -12.38
N THR A 46 10.38 -18.62 -13.32
CA THR A 46 10.82 -17.34 -13.92
C THR A 46 10.53 -16.14 -13.05
N GLY A 47 9.66 -16.29 -12.05
CA GLY A 47 9.24 -15.22 -11.15
C GLY A 47 8.23 -14.23 -11.75
N ASP A 48 7.85 -14.36 -13.05
CA ASP A 48 6.80 -13.52 -13.66
C ASP A 48 5.42 -14.04 -13.26
N ILE A 49 4.65 -13.22 -12.54
CA ILE A 49 3.31 -13.57 -12.05
C ILE A 49 2.30 -12.59 -12.65
N ASN A 50 1.36 -13.13 -13.42
CA ASN A 50 0.27 -12.42 -14.09
C ASN A 50 -1.04 -13.23 -13.94
N ALA A 51 -2.12 -12.80 -14.59
CA ALA A 51 -3.40 -13.48 -14.53
C ALA A 51 -3.32 -14.97 -14.97
N ALA A 52 -2.49 -15.31 -15.95
CA ALA A 52 -2.32 -16.71 -16.37
C ALA A 52 -1.63 -17.57 -15.28
N ALA A 53 -0.75 -16.98 -14.48
CA ALA A 53 -0.08 -17.69 -13.39
C ALA A 53 -1.03 -18.08 -12.25
N LEU A 54 -2.18 -17.40 -12.11
CA LEU A 54 -3.20 -17.78 -11.13
C LEU A 54 -3.73 -19.20 -11.29
N ALA A 55 -3.68 -19.75 -12.52
CA ALA A 55 -4.10 -21.13 -12.76
C ALA A 55 -3.21 -22.16 -12.04
N THR A 56 -1.95 -21.81 -11.77
CA THR A 56 -0.96 -22.67 -11.11
C THR A 56 -0.69 -22.29 -9.66
N MET A 57 -1.39 -21.28 -9.14
CA MET A 57 -1.23 -20.83 -7.76
C MET A 57 -1.80 -21.88 -6.79
N THR A 58 -1.01 -22.24 -5.79
CA THR A 58 -1.44 -23.04 -4.65
C THR A 58 -1.90 -22.11 -3.53
N GLU A 59 -3.21 -22.12 -3.23
CA GLU A 59 -3.76 -21.34 -2.13
C GLU A 59 -3.35 -21.92 -0.77
N THR A 60 -3.15 -21.02 0.19
CA THR A 60 -2.89 -21.34 1.61
C THR A 60 -3.84 -20.57 2.50
N ALA A 61 -3.69 -20.66 3.81
CA ALA A 61 -4.46 -19.81 4.73
C ALA A 61 -4.23 -18.31 4.46
N ASP A 62 -2.98 -17.94 4.16
CA ASP A 62 -2.55 -16.56 3.97
C ASP A 62 -2.58 -16.10 2.50
N LEU A 63 -2.38 -17.00 1.54
CA LEU A 63 -2.34 -16.71 0.10
C LEU A 63 -3.65 -17.12 -0.56
N LYS A 64 -4.40 -16.16 -1.08
CA LYS A 64 -5.72 -16.34 -1.71
C LYS A 64 -5.76 -15.78 -3.12
N LYS A 65 -6.45 -16.50 -4.00
CA LYS A 65 -6.69 -16.06 -5.38
C LYS A 65 -7.85 -15.08 -5.44
N ASP A 66 -7.69 -14.02 -6.22
CA ASP A 66 -8.72 -13.07 -6.59
C ASP A 66 -9.02 -13.14 -8.09
N ALA A 67 -10.07 -12.44 -8.55
CA ALA A 67 -10.49 -12.46 -9.95
C ALA A 67 -9.39 -11.97 -10.93
N ASP A 68 -8.62 -10.94 -10.53
CA ASP A 68 -7.53 -10.34 -11.33
C ASP A 68 -6.31 -10.06 -10.47
N GLY A 69 -5.94 -11.02 -9.61
CA GLY A 69 -4.83 -10.87 -8.70
C GLY A 69 -4.80 -11.93 -7.61
N PHE A 70 -4.21 -11.57 -6.51
CA PHE A 70 -4.15 -12.40 -5.32
C PHE A 70 -3.93 -11.54 -4.07
N THR A 71 -4.23 -12.11 -2.91
CA THR A 71 -4.03 -11.46 -1.61
C THR A 71 -3.15 -12.34 -0.73
N TYR A 72 -2.19 -11.74 -0.05
CA TYR A 72 -1.34 -12.40 0.94
C TYR A 72 -1.33 -11.62 2.26
N LYS A 73 -1.82 -12.22 3.34
CA LYS A 73 -1.91 -11.58 4.67
C LYS A 73 -2.48 -10.16 4.61
N GLY A 74 -3.57 -9.97 3.85
CA GLY A 74 -4.21 -8.67 3.69
C GLY A 74 -3.56 -7.73 2.67
N LEU A 75 -2.39 -8.05 2.12
CA LEU A 75 -1.77 -7.31 1.02
C LEU A 75 -2.30 -7.83 -0.32
N SER A 76 -3.03 -7.01 -1.06
CA SER A 76 -3.62 -7.35 -2.35
C SER A 76 -2.67 -6.97 -3.50
N PHE A 77 -2.51 -7.85 -4.48
CA PHE A 77 -1.75 -7.65 -5.71
C PHE A 77 -2.71 -7.68 -6.89
N LEU A 78 -3.00 -6.54 -7.48
CA LEU A 78 -3.91 -6.39 -8.63
C LEU A 78 -3.11 -6.32 -9.94
N PHE A 79 -3.42 -7.18 -10.90
CA PHE A 79 -2.74 -7.17 -12.20
C PHE A 79 -3.23 -6.07 -13.14
N GLY A 80 -4.54 -5.92 -13.32
CA GLY A 80 -5.10 -4.96 -14.29
C GLY A 80 -4.53 -5.14 -15.70
N GLY A 81 -4.32 -6.39 -16.12
CA GLY A 81 -3.66 -6.73 -17.38
C GLY A 81 -2.13 -6.60 -17.37
N GLY A 82 -1.52 -6.31 -16.21
CA GLY A 82 -0.06 -6.28 -16.04
C GLY A 82 0.49 -7.53 -15.37
N LYS A 83 1.67 -7.39 -14.78
CA LYS A 83 2.35 -8.47 -14.04
C LYS A 83 3.20 -7.94 -12.90
N PHE A 84 3.45 -8.79 -11.92
CA PHE A 84 4.53 -8.64 -10.95
C PHE A 84 5.65 -9.62 -11.27
N LYS A 85 6.86 -9.28 -10.86
CA LYS A 85 8.01 -10.16 -11.01
C LYS A 85 8.68 -10.37 -9.65
N PHE A 86 8.79 -11.61 -9.21
CA PHE A 86 9.49 -11.95 -7.98
C PHE A 86 10.94 -12.33 -8.28
N GLY A 87 11.83 -12.07 -7.35
CA GLY A 87 13.25 -12.38 -7.47
C GLY A 87 14.02 -11.83 -6.28
N GLN A 88 15.34 -11.83 -6.35
CA GLN A 88 16.23 -11.38 -5.28
C GLN A 88 17.17 -10.27 -5.77
N ASN A 89 17.35 -9.22 -4.94
CA ASN A 89 18.31 -8.14 -5.13
C ASN A 89 18.84 -7.70 -3.77
N ASN A 90 19.84 -6.80 -3.75
CA ASN A 90 20.30 -6.17 -2.52
C ASN A 90 19.28 -5.11 -2.07
N ASN A 91 18.89 -5.19 -0.79
CA ASN A 91 18.05 -4.20 -0.13
C ASN A 91 18.83 -2.96 0.31
N ALA A 92 18.22 -2.04 1.06
CA ALA A 92 18.88 -0.79 1.51
C ALA A 92 20.05 -1.03 2.47
N ASP A 93 20.10 -2.18 3.14
CA ASP A 93 21.19 -2.57 4.04
C ASP A 93 22.30 -3.36 3.30
N GLY A 94 22.21 -3.49 1.96
CA GLY A 94 23.14 -4.24 1.11
C GLY A 94 22.99 -5.77 1.18
N VAL A 95 21.93 -6.26 1.83
CA VAL A 95 21.69 -7.69 2.01
C VAL A 95 20.80 -8.21 0.88
N LYS A 96 21.15 -9.40 0.33
CA LYS A 96 20.34 -10.07 -0.69
C LYS A 96 19.01 -10.52 -0.09
N ALA A 97 17.91 -9.97 -0.60
CA ALA A 97 16.56 -10.19 -0.11
C ALA A 97 15.58 -10.46 -1.25
N THR A 98 14.54 -11.24 -0.97
CA THR A 98 13.43 -11.42 -1.91
C THR A 98 12.63 -10.14 -2.02
N ARG A 99 12.23 -9.80 -3.24
CA ARG A 99 11.44 -8.63 -3.57
C ARG A 99 10.37 -8.98 -4.60
N PHE A 100 9.32 -8.17 -4.70
CA PHE A 100 8.54 -8.11 -5.93
C PHE A 100 8.93 -6.87 -6.75
N GLN A 101 8.60 -6.89 -8.04
CA GLN A 101 8.81 -5.78 -8.97
C GLN A 101 7.51 -5.49 -9.69
N TYR A 102 7.13 -4.24 -9.81
CA TYR A 102 6.12 -3.80 -10.77
C TYR A 102 6.66 -4.03 -12.19
N GLY A 103 5.88 -4.72 -13.03
CA GLY A 103 6.32 -5.07 -14.39
C GLY A 103 6.27 -3.88 -15.37
N GLY A 104 5.76 -2.72 -14.96
CA GLY A 104 5.60 -1.53 -15.80
C GLY A 104 4.92 -0.40 -15.05
N THR A 105 4.30 0.52 -15.80
CA THR A 105 3.48 1.60 -15.26
C THR A 105 2.16 1.08 -14.71
N GLY A 106 1.84 1.47 -13.49
CA GLY A 106 0.63 1.12 -12.76
C GLY A 106 -0.28 2.32 -12.48
N SER A 107 -1.38 2.04 -11.82
CA SER A 107 -2.37 2.97 -11.27
C SER A 107 -3.13 2.24 -10.16
N THR A 108 -4.10 2.87 -9.51
CA THR A 108 -4.95 2.19 -8.50
C THR A 108 -5.77 1.02 -9.05
N SER A 109 -5.90 0.91 -10.39
CA SER A 109 -6.61 -0.19 -11.09
C SER A 109 -5.70 -1.10 -11.92
N LYS A 110 -4.37 -0.90 -11.90
CA LYS A 110 -3.42 -1.66 -12.71
C LYS A 110 -2.07 -1.77 -12.04
N GLN A 111 -1.53 -2.98 -11.96
CA GLN A 111 -0.23 -3.25 -11.32
C GLN A 111 -0.09 -2.51 -10.00
N CYS A 112 -1.05 -2.74 -9.13
CA CYS A 112 -1.20 -2.05 -7.86
C CYS A 112 -1.07 -3.04 -6.73
N VAL A 113 -0.37 -2.64 -5.69
CA VAL A 113 -0.39 -3.34 -4.40
C VAL A 113 -1.17 -2.48 -3.41
N SER A 114 -2.10 -3.08 -2.68
CA SER A 114 -2.97 -2.34 -1.76
C SER A 114 -3.32 -3.11 -0.50
N PHE A 115 -3.69 -2.39 0.55
CA PHE A 115 -4.21 -2.92 1.80
C PHE A 115 -5.18 -1.92 2.44
N THR A 116 -5.97 -2.39 3.40
CA THR A 116 -6.94 -1.55 4.12
C THR A 116 -6.39 -1.21 5.50
N VAL A 117 -6.68 0.00 5.96
CA VAL A 117 -6.29 0.52 7.27
C VAL A 117 -7.51 0.99 8.05
N ASP A 118 -7.37 1.06 9.37
CA ASP A 118 -8.44 1.44 10.30
C ASP A 118 -8.26 2.86 10.88
N VAL A 119 -7.08 3.43 10.78
CA VAL A 119 -6.75 4.78 11.26
C VAL A 119 -5.72 5.44 10.35
N PRO A 120 -5.52 6.77 10.43
CA PRO A 120 -4.39 7.46 9.81
C PRO A 120 -3.04 6.85 10.19
N GLY A 121 -2.02 7.03 9.35
CA GLY A 121 -0.70 6.48 9.66
C GLY A 121 0.39 6.93 8.71
N THR A 122 1.55 6.34 8.92
CA THR A 122 2.73 6.51 8.08
C THR A 122 3.05 5.20 7.36
N LEU A 123 3.21 5.30 6.04
CA LEU A 123 3.66 4.20 5.19
C LEU A 123 5.15 4.35 4.90
N VAL A 124 5.92 3.28 5.11
CA VAL A 124 7.31 3.19 4.67
C VAL A 124 7.43 2.06 3.64
N VAL A 125 8.01 2.38 2.48
CA VAL A 125 8.26 1.40 1.41
C VAL A 125 9.76 1.38 1.12
N GLU A 126 10.38 0.22 1.25
CA GLU A 126 11.77 0.03 0.85
C GLU A 126 11.82 -0.41 -0.61
N ALA A 127 12.44 0.42 -1.47
CA ALA A 127 12.38 0.24 -2.91
C ALA A 127 13.65 0.69 -3.64
N VAL A 128 13.83 0.15 -4.85
CA VAL A 128 14.87 0.55 -5.81
C VAL A 128 14.28 0.54 -7.22
N SER A 129 14.67 1.49 -8.05
CA SER A 129 14.38 1.43 -9.49
C SER A 129 14.97 0.15 -10.10
N SER A 130 14.27 -0.51 -11.00
CA SER A 130 14.84 -1.64 -11.74
C SER A 130 15.81 -1.21 -12.85
N SER A 131 16.01 0.10 -13.03
CA SER A 131 17.03 0.68 -13.91
C SER A 131 18.16 1.25 -13.06
N SER A 132 19.39 0.90 -13.35
CA SER A 132 20.58 1.47 -12.67
C SER A 132 20.89 2.92 -13.11
N SER A 133 20.26 3.40 -14.18
CA SER A 133 20.52 4.72 -14.78
C SER A 133 19.35 5.70 -14.67
N ALA A 134 18.23 5.31 -14.10
CA ALA A 134 17.05 6.15 -14.01
C ALA A 134 16.27 5.93 -12.71
N ASP A 135 15.98 6.99 -12.01
CA ASP A 135 15.04 7.01 -10.90
C ASP A 135 13.60 6.87 -11.42
N ARG A 136 12.73 6.26 -10.61
CA ARG A 136 11.35 6.03 -10.99
C ARG A 136 10.39 6.37 -9.86
N PRO A 137 9.32 7.15 -10.16
CA PRO A 137 8.37 7.55 -9.13
C PRO A 137 7.48 6.38 -8.69
N LEU A 138 7.50 6.11 -7.38
CA LEU A 138 6.55 5.28 -6.66
C LEU A 138 5.47 6.18 -6.09
N ALA A 139 4.21 5.95 -6.44
CA ALA A 139 3.07 6.71 -5.97
C ALA A 139 2.30 5.99 -4.89
N VAL A 140 1.69 6.76 -4.01
CA VAL A 140 0.77 6.31 -2.98
C VAL A 140 -0.55 7.06 -3.11
N SER A 141 -1.65 6.32 -3.03
CA SER A 141 -3.03 6.86 -3.00
C SER A 141 -3.76 6.38 -1.76
N VAL A 142 -4.66 7.21 -1.26
CA VAL A 142 -5.69 6.87 -0.28
C VAL A 142 -7.04 6.96 -0.98
N ASP A 143 -7.83 5.88 -0.94
CA ASP A 143 -9.16 5.78 -1.56
C ASP A 143 -9.17 6.27 -3.02
N ASP A 144 -8.18 5.78 -3.80
CA ASP A 144 -7.93 6.09 -5.21
C ASP A 144 -7.51 7.56 -5.51
N THR A 145 -7.37 8.41 -4.47
CA THR A 145 -6.82 9.76 -4.60
C THR A 145 -5.32 9.74 -4.37
N GLU A 146 -4.52 10.09 -5.40
CA GLU A 146 -3.06 10.16 -5.26
C GLU A 146 -2.66 11.24 -4.24
N LEU A 147 -1.91 10.85 -3.22
CA LEU A 147 -1.36 11.78 -2.23
C LEU A 147 -0.09 12.44 -2.76
N THR A 148 0.87 11.61 -3.15
CA THR A 148 2.19 12.03 -3.59
C THR A 148 2.95 10.89 -4.26
N SER A 149 4.06 11.20 -4.88
CA SER A 149 5.03 10.21 -5.35
C SER A 149 6.44 10.59 -4.95
N GLN A 150 7.29 9.58 -4.70
CA GLN A 150 8.70 9.73 -4.40
C GLN A 150 9.53 8.82 -5.30
N ASN A 151 10.77 9.24 -5.62
CA ASN A 151 11.60 8.48 -6.53
C ASN A 151 12.30 7.31 -5.83
N ALA A 152 12.06 6.09 -6.31
CA ALA A 152 12.94 4.97 -6.08
C ALA A 152 14.20 5.16 -6.93
N LEU A 153 15.36 5.20 -6.27
CA LEU A 153 16.63 5.54 -6.92
C LEU A 153 17.15 4.39 -7.78
N GLY A 154 17.81 4.70 -8.89
CA GLY A 154 18.55 3.73 -9.70
C GLY A 154 19.87 3.31 -9.07
N SER A 155 20.44 4.14 -8.20
CA SER A 155 21.75 3.92 -7.57
C SER A 155 21.72 2.90 -6.42
N GLY A 156 20.56 2.63 -5.82
CA GLY A 156 20.41 1.69 -4.71
C GLY A 156 19.05 1.76 -4.04
N ALA A 157 18.75 0.75 -3.23
CA ALA A 157 17.51 0.71 -2.48
C ALA A 157 17.50 1.74 -1.35
N ILE A 158 16.36 2.38 -1.17
CA ILE A 158 16.10 3.37 -0.11
C ILE A 158 14.74 3.14 0.53
N ARG A 159 14.54 3.75 1.69
CA ARG A 159 13.24 3.75 2.40
C ARG A 159 12.50 5.04 2.10
N LEU A 160 11.37 4.94 1.41
CA LEU A 160 10.47 6.03 1.05
C LEU A 160 9.38 6.13 2.12
N THR A 161 9.15 7.32 2.66
CA THR A 161 8.18 7.56 3.75
C THR A 161 7.05 8.43 3.25
N PHE A 162 5.81 7.99 3.44
CA PHE A 162 4.60 8.68 3.01
C PHE A 162 3.70 8.96 4.23
N ASP A 163 3.28 10.21 4.38
CA ASP A 163 2.28 10.62 5.36
C ASP A 163 0.89 10.33 4.78
N CYS A 164 0.16 9.43 5.42
CA CYS A 164 -1.21 9.05 5.08
C CYS A 164 -2.19 9.53 6.15
N SER A 165 -2.02 10.75 6.64
CA SER A 165 -2.88 11.38 7.65
C SER A 165 -4.32 11.59 7.20
N SER A 166 -4.60 11.53 5.89
CA SER A 166 -5.96 11.58 5.34
C SER A 166 -6.71 10.24 5.38
N ALA A 167 -6.03 9.13 5.69
CA ALA A 167 -6.69 7.84 5.81
C ALA A 167 -7.65 7.81 7.02
N THR A 168 -8.72 7.03 6.89
CA THR A 168 -9.73 6.81 7.93
C THR A 168 -10.03 5.31 8.04
N ASP A 169 -10.93 4.92 8.92
CA ASP A 169 -11.38 3.53 9.03
C ASP A 169 -11.94 3.02 7.70
N GLY A 170 -11.42 1.88 7.24
CA GLY A 170 -11.75 1.27 5.97
C GLY A 170 -11.02 1.84 4.75
N SER A 171 -10.17 2.88 4.90
CA SER A 171 -9.43 3.45 3.77
C SER A 171 -8.49 2.44 3.13
N LYS A 172 -8.48 2.44 1.79
CA LYS A 172 -7.57 1.64 0.96
C LYS A 172 -6.30 2.43 0.65
N ILE A 173 -5.17 1.93 1.08
CA ILE A 173 -3.85 2.41 0.67
C ILE A 173 -3.41 1.67 -0.58
N SER A 174 -3.10 2.40 -1.65
CA SER A 174 -2.65 1.84 -2.92
C SER A 174 -1.25 2.33 -3.26
N ILE A 175 -0.38 1.41 -3.70
CA ILE A 175 1.03 1.65 -4.02
C ILE A 175 1.27 1.17 -5.45
N TYR A 176 1.81 2.03 -6.31
CA TYR A 176 2.06 1.68 -7.70
C TYR A 176 3.21 2.47 -8.32
N SER A 177 3.83 1.94 -9.36
CA SER A 177 4.86 2.66 -10.13
C SER A 177 4.24 3.54 -11.18
N LYS A 178 4.63 4.82 -11.24
CA LYS A 178 4.18 5.74 -12.31
C LYS A 178 4.97 5.58 -13.61
N ASN A 179 6.16 4.95 -13.54
CA ASN A 179 7.00 4.80 -14.73
C ASN A 179 7.93 3.60 -14.60
N GLY A 180 7.59 2.50 -15.28
CA GLY A 180 8.46 1.33 -15.42
C GLY A 180 8.59 0.49 -14.15
N GLY A 181 9.59 -0.37 -14.10
CA GLY A 181 9.77 -1.34 -13.02
C GLY A 181 10.38 -0.73 -11.77
N ILE A 182 9.79 -1.00 -10.61
CA ILE A 182 10.34 -0.70 -9.29
C ILE A 182 10.35 -2.00 -8.49
N ASN A 183 11.49 -2.34 -7.89
CA ASN A 183 11.62 -3.44 -6.95
C ASN A 183 11.23 -2.97 -5.56
N VAL A 184 10.40 -3.72 -4.85
CA VAL A 184 9.94 -3.45 -3.49
C VAL A 184 10.38 -4.58 -2.58
N PHE A 185 11.09 -4.26 -1.50
CA PHE A 185 11.65 -5.20 -0.53
C PHE A 185 10.82 -5.31 0.74
N SER A 186 10.18 -4.22 1.15
CA SER A 186 9.29 -4.20 2.30
C SER A 186 8.25 -3.09 2.19
N ILE A 187 7.13 -3.31 2.87
CA ILE A 187 6.03 -2.35 3.07
C ILE A 187 5.70 -2.39 4.55
N THR A 188 5.74 -1.25 5.22
CA THR A 188 5.43 -1.12 6.65
C THR A 188 4.44 0.00 6.87
N TRP A 189 3.34 -0.31 7.55
CA TRP A 189 2.34 0.65 8.01
C TRP A 189 2.46 0.84 9.52
N THR A 190 2.60 2.10 9.93
CA THR A 190 2.59 2.49 11.34
C THR A 190 1.41 3.40 11.58
N PRO A 191 0.40 2.98 12.37
CA PRO A 191 -0.75 3.81 12.70
C PRO A 191 -0.32 5.02 13.51
N SER A 192 -0.96 6.17 13.26
CA SER A 192 -0.84 7.34 14.13
C SER A 192 -1.57 7.07 15.46
N LYS A 193 -1.00 7.56 16.54
CA LYS A 193 -1.60 7.44 17.88
C LYS A 193 -2.68 8.49 18.06
#